data_8e71c7be068091b9a868704730619b17
#
_entry.id   8e71c7be068091b9a868704730619b17
#
_cell.length_a   1.000
_cell.length_b   1.000
_cell.length_c   1.000
_cell.angle_alpha   90.00
_cell.angle_beta   90.00
_cell.angle_gamma   90.00
#
_symmetry.space_group_name_H-M   'P 1'
#
loop_
_entity.id
_entity.type
_entity.pdbx_description
1 polymer ?
#
loop_
_entity_poly.entity_id
_entity_poly.type
_entity_poly.pdbx_seq_one_letter_code
_entity_poly.pdbx_strand_id
1 'polypeptide(L)'
;MTPTDDQGNPRDLYFDTDCLDLLEQKWNLSKKQIVVSAINIYFSEERNRTLTPLHKAYKRGTSGSKWKQAYQAVKHDRKKTLKKASIENLLHALGALYILNLYYTDERTDIGRVYLSDHDFDNRAGSELFSAHYCRATGLSMQPHMDDSCITPPLGDELDKAIFIIKYDDKSFKEMHKNCCLDHKITAERFSKSQEIKKFLEDNPEYIGKTINEICMAAGGVGLLTRIICLQNTMNEKSSRIEAVLNKHNGIYPELLPLE
;
A
#
# COMPACT_ATOMS: atom_id res chain seq x y z
N MET A 1 -9.35 19.98 -17.38
CA MET A 1 -8.63 21.06 -16.67
C MET A 1 -7.85 21.85 -17.71
N THR A 2 -8.11 23.13 -17.85
CA THR A 2 -7.36 23.99 -18.78
C THR A 2 -6.19 24.57 -17.98
N PRO A 3 -4.92 24.29 -18.35
CA PRO A 3 -3.78 24.84 -17.63
C PRO A 3 -3.73 26.35 -17.81
N THR A 4 -3.25 27.07 -16.78
CA THR A 4 -3.09 28.52 -16.80
C THR A 4 -1.61 28.89 -16.62
N ASP A 5 -1.21 30.06 -17.12
CA ASP A 5 0.08 30.67 -16.87
C ASP A 5 0.13 31.32 -15.47
N ASP A 6 1.28 31.93 -15.12
CA ASP A 6 1.47 32.60 -13.82
C ASP A 6 0.57 33.86 -13.64
N GLN A 7 -0.07 34.32 -14.70
CA GLN A 7 -1.02 35.45 -14.71
C GLN A 7 -2.48 34.98 -14.73
N GLY A 8 -2.72 33.64 -14.74
CA GLY A 8 -4.06 33.05 -14.78
C GLY A 8 -4.68 32.92 -16.17
N ASN A 9 -3.95 33.22 -17.26
CA ASN A 9 -4.46 33.09 -18.62
C ASN A 9 -4.35 31.61 -19.09
N PRO A 10 -5.30 31.13 -19.92
CA PRO A 10 -5.21 29.83 -20.54
C PRO A 10 -3.91 29.67 -21.36
N ARG A 11 -3.26 28.52 -21.24
CA ARG A 11 -2.04 28.16 -21.98
C ARG A 11 -2.11 26.73 -22.50
N ASP A 12 -1.19 26.40 -23.38
CA ASP A 12 -1.01 25.02 -23.86
C ASP A 12 -0.61 24.06 -22.75
N LEU A 13 -1.06 22.82 -22.86
CA LEU A 13 -0.74 21.73 -21.96
C LEU A 13 0.72 21.30 -22.13
N TYR A 14 1.48 21.26 -21.05
CA TYR A 14 2.81 20.69 -21.03
C TYR A 14 2.75 19.24 -20.48
N PHE A 15 2.76 18.26 -21.38
CA PHE A 15 2.59 16.85 -21.02
C PHE A 15 3.58 16.36 -19.95
N ASP A 16 4.82 16.81 -20.00
CA ASP A 16 5.89 16.39 -19.09
C ASP A 16 5.81 17.00 -17.68
N THR A 17 4.87 17.91 -17.46
CA THR A 17 4.64 18.52 -16.14
C THR A 17 3.18 18.48 -15.75
N ASP A 18 2.27 19.03 -16.56
CA ASP A 18 0.87 19.14 -16.16
C ASP A 18 0.19 17.74 -16.04
N CYS A 19 0.52 16.81 -16.94
CA CYS A 19 0.02 15.43 -16.82
C CYS A 19 0.64 14.73 -15.61
N LEU A 20 1.95 14.89 -15.38
CA LEU A 20 2.61 14.29 -14.21
C LEU A 20 2.08 14.90 -12.90
N ASP A 21 1.77 16.20 -12.86
CA ASP A 21 1.17 16.81 -11.68
C ASP A 21 -0.23 16.27 -11.38
N LEU A 22 -1.04 16.07 -12.41
CA LEU A 22 -2.33 15.41 -12.26
C LEU A 22 -2.22 13.98 -11.72
N LEU A 23 -1.25 13.21 -12.23
CA LEU A 23 -1.01 11.84 -11.77
C LEU A 23 -0.43 11.83 -10.34
N GLU A 24 0.42 12.81 -10.01
CA GLU A 24 0.92 12.99 -8.65
C GLU A 24 -0.21 13.22 -7.64
N GLN A 25 -1.14 14.14 -7.96
CA GLN A 25 -2.31 14.41 -7.12
C GLN A 25 -3.21 13.19 -6.94
N LYS A 26 -3.31 12.34 -7.96
CA LYS A 26 -4.16 11.14 -7.92
C LYS A 26 -3.49 9.94 -7.24
N TRP A 27 -2.18 9.72 -7.47
CA TRP A 27 -1.52 8.45 -7.18
C TRP A 27 -0.26 8.58 -6.34
N ASN A 28 0.13 9.81 -5.95
CA ASN A 28 1.34 10.08 -5.14
C ASN A 28 2.59 9.42 -5.74
N LEU A 29 2.78 9.59 -7.06
CA LEU A 29 3.83 8.91 -7.82
C LEU A 29 5.25 9.29 -7.36
N SER A 30 5.43 10.49 -6.80
CA SER A 30 6.74 10.99 -6.34
C SER A 30 7.35 10.17 -5.22
N LYS A 31 6.56 9.38 -4.49
CA LYS A 31 7.01 8.52 -3.40
C LYS A 31 7.25 7.07 -3.83
N LYS A 32 6.76 6.67 -5.01
CA LYS A 32 6.85 5.29 -5.50
C LYS A 32 8.30 4.86 -5.70
N GLN A 33 8.61 3.66 -5.21
CA GLN A 33 9.95 3.09 -5.23
C GLN A 33 10.06 1.88 -6.14
N ILE A 34 11.22 1.78 -6.77
CA ILE A 34 11.65 0.59 -7.52
C ILE A 34 13.05 0.20 -7.06
N VAL A 35 13.40 -1.05 -7.30
CA VAL A 35 14.76 -1.57 -7.07
C VAL A 35 15.36 -1.95 -8.42
N VAL A 36 16.60 -1.56 -8.66
CA VAL A 36 17.39 -2.09 -9.79
C VAL A 36 17.75 -3.53 -9.47
N SER A 37 17.05 -4.47 -10.11
CA SER A 37 17.14 -5.92 -9.82
C SER A 37 18.02 -6.69 -10.83
N ALA A 38 18.55 -6.01 -11.84
CA ALA A 38 19.47 -6.61 -12.79
C ALA A 38 20.77 -7.05 -12.11
N ILE A 39 21.12 -8.33 -12.26
CA ILE A 39 22.31 -8.93 -11.63
C ILE A 39 23.64 -8.43 -12.21
N ASN A 40 23.63 -7.90 -13.41
CA ASN A 40 24.81 -7.37 -14.08
C ASN A 40 25.10 -5.88 -13.77
N ILE A 41 24.28 -5.23 -12.95
CA ILE A 41 24.51 -3.86 -12.47
C ILE A 41 24.96 -3.93 -11.02
N TYR A 42 26.21 -3.55 -10.79
CA TYR A 42 26.81 -3.53 -9.47
C TYR A 42 26.69 -2.14 -8.83
N PHE A 43 26.31 -2.12 -7.57
CA PHE A 43 26.27 -0.94 -6.71
C PHE A 43 27.25 -1.12 -5.56
N SER A 44 28.03 -0.10 -5.25
CA SER A 44 28.93 -0.10 -4.10
C SER A 44 28.18 -0.14 -2.76
N GLU A 45 26.98 0.42 -2.73
CA GLU A 45 26.09 0.43 -1.57
C GLU A 45 24.70 -0.03 -1.98
N GLU A 46 24.15 -0.98 -1.24
CA GLU A 46 22.84 -1.59 -1.54
C GLU A 46 21.70 -0.56 -1.57
N ARG A 47 21.74 0.47 -0.72
CA ARG A 47 20.74 1.54 -0.71
C ARG A 47 20.62 2.27 -2.05
N ASN A 48 21.69 2.29 -2.85
CA ASN A 48 21.70 2.98 -4.15
C ASN A 48 20.96 2.21 -5.25
N ARG A 49 20.55 0.95 -4.96
CA ARG A 49 19.69 0.17 -5.86
C ARG A 49 18.23 0.61 -5.79
N THR A 50 17.82 1.24 -4.69
CA THR A 50 16.44 1.72 -4.52
C THR A 50 16.31 3.13 -5.09
N LEU A 51 15.43 3.29 -6.07
CA LEU A 51 15.19 4.54 -6.77
C LEU A 51 13.78 5.06 -6.52
N THR A 52 13.65 6.39 -6.50
CA THR A 52 12.37 7.12 -6.52
C THR A 52 12.32 7.98 -7.79
N PRO A 53 12.12 7.37 -8.97
CA PRO A 53 12.38 8.03 -10.26
C PRO A 53 11.47 9.22 -10.54
N LEU A 54 10.24 9.19 -10.02
CA LEU A 54 9.26 10.26 -10.21
C LEU A 54 9.33 11.36 -9.14
N HIS A 55 10.29 11.27 -8.19
CA HIS A 55 10.47 12.32 -7.20
C HIS A 55 10.71 13.67 -7.89
N LYS A 56 9.83 14.65 -7.59
CA LYS A 56 9.82 15.99 -8.23
C LYS A 56 9.71 15.98 -9.77
N ALA A 57 9.33 14.88 -10.40
CA ALA A 57 9.23 14.82 -11.86
C ALA A 57 8.12 15.73 -12.42
N TYR A 58 7.07 16.01 -11.64
CA TYR A 58 5.99 16.94 -11.98
C TYR A 58 6.42 18.42 -11.93
N LYS A 59 7.57 18.74 -11.30
CA LYS A 59 8.08 20.11 -11.19
C LYS A 59 8.90 20.53 -12.42
N ARG A 60 9.01 21.84 -12.65
CA ARG A 60 9.73 22.43 -13.78
C ARG A 60 11.10 22.99 -13.37
N GLY A 61 11.94 23.20 -14.37
CA GLY A 61 13.21 23.91 -14.24
C GLY A 61 14.10 23.27 -13.20
N THR A 62 14.76 24.10 -12.41
CA THR A 62 15.72 23.68 -11.36
C THR A 62 15.07 22.98 -10.17
N SER A 63 13.76 23.12 -9.97
CA SER A 63 13.00 22.40 -8.94
C SER A 63 12.57 21.00 -9.37
N GLY A 64 12.71 20.65 -10.64
CA GLY A 64 12.38 19.34 -11.17
C GLY A 64 13.40 18.25 -10.81
N SER A 65 13.11 17.01 -11.23
CA SER A 65 14.01 15.87 -11.00
C SER A 65 15.35 16.05 -11.74
N LYS A 66 16.43 15.50 -11.16
CA LYS A 66 17.79 15.60 -11.74
C LYS A 66 17.87 15.01 -13.15
N TRP A 67 17.25 13.87 -13.38
CA TRP A 67 17.27 13.22 -14.69
C TRP A 67 16.53 14.05 -15.77
N LYS A 68 15.41 14.72 -15.45
CA LYS A 68 14.74 15.65 -16.37
C LYS A 68 15.63 16.84 -16.72
N GLN A 69 16.29 17.42 -15.71
CA GLN A 69 17.24 18.50 -15.93
C GLN A 69 18.42 18.06 -16.79
N ALA A 70 18.96 16.86 -16.56
CA ALA A 70 20.02 16.27 -17.37
C ALA A 70 19.57 16.06 -18.82
N TYR A 71 18.38 15.49 -19.02
CA TYR A 71 17.80 15.32 -20.35
C TYR A 71 17.64 16.65 -21.10
N GLN A 72 17.07 17.66 -20.46
CA GLN A 72 16.90 18.98 -21.08
C GLN A 72 18.26 19.62 -21.42
N ALA A 73 19.22 19.55 -20.53
CA ALA A 73 20.56 20.08 -20.76
C ALA A 73 21.22 19.42 -21.99
N VAL A 74 21.20 18.08 -22.06
CA VAL A 74 21.79 17.31 -23.17
C VAL A 74 21.04 17.54 -24.48
N LYS A 75 19.71 17.71 -24.41
CA LYS A 75 18.88 18.04 -25.57
C LYS A 75 19.26 19.38 -26.21
N HIS A 76 19.50 20.39 -25.37
CA HIS A 76 19.74 21.76 -25.85
C HIS A 76 21.22 22.05 -26.16
N ASP A 77 22.17 21.47 -25.41
CA ASP A 77 23.62 21.67 -25.65
C ASP A 77 24.40 20.38 -25.35
N ARG A 78 24.25 19.38 -26.23
CA ARG A 78 24.92 18.10 -26.09
C ARG A 78 26.43 18.23 -25.95
N LYS A 79 27.06 19.15 -26.70
CA LYS A 79 28.50 19.30 -26.74
C LYS A 79 29.09 19.69 -25.38
N LYS A 80 28.42 20.58 -24.67
CA LYS A 80 28.91 21.08 -23.35
C LYS A 80 28.40 20.25 -22.18
N THR A 81 27.27 19.57 -22.32
CA THR A 81 26.54 18.99 -21.18
C THR A 81 26.48 17.46 -21.21
N LEU A 82 27.19 16.80 -22.15
CA LEU A 82 27.16 15.34 -22.29
C LEU A 82 27.48 14.59 -20.99
N LYS A 83 28.39 15.15 -20.15
CA LYS A 83 28.71 14.59 -18.83
C LYS A 83 27.52 14.47 -17.87
N LYS A 84 26.40 15.15 -18.14
CA LYS A 84 25.13 15.01 -17.38
C LYS A 84 24.36 13.78 -17.77
N ALA A 85 24.66 13.14 -18.92
CA ALA A 85 24.10 11.87 -19.33
C ALA A 85 24.77 10.71 -18.56
N SER A 86 24.65 10.71 -17.25
CA SER A 86 25.19 9.65 -16.40
C SER A 86 24.27 8.41 -16.41
N ILE A 87 24.86 7.25 -16.05
CA ILE A 87 24.10 5.99 -15.86
C ILE A 87 23.01 6.19 -14.80
N GLU A 88 23.29 6.91 -13.73
CA GLU A 88 22.32 7.24 -12.68
C GLU A 88 21.07 7.94 -13.26
N ASN A 89 21.29 9.01 -14.06
CA ASN A 89 20.19 9.73 -14.69
C ASN A 89 19.43 8.88 -15.69
N LEU A 90 20.14 7.99 -16.42
CA LEU A 90 19.51 7.03 -17.33
C LEU A 90 18.62 6.03 -16.59
N LEU A 91 19.13 5.43 -15.50
CA LEU A 91 18.34 4.50 -14.67
C LEU A 91 17.10 5.16 -14.09
N HIS A 92 17.20 6.39 -13.61
CA HIS A 92 16.04 7.14 -13.14
C HIS A 92 15.02 7.41 -14.26
N ALA A 93 15.47 7.78 -15.45
CA ALA A 93 14.58 8.02 -16.59
C ALA A 93 13.86 6.73 -17.03
N LEU A 94 14.59 5.62 -17.15
CA LEU A 94 14.02 4.30 -17.46
C LEU A 94 13.08 3.81 -16.34
N GLY A 95 13.44 4.02 -15.08
CA GLY A 95 12.60 3.69 -13.93
C GLY A 95 11.30 4.51 -13.90
N ALA A 96 11.36 5.79 -14.28
CA ALA A 96 10.17 6.62 -14.42
C ALA A 96 9.24 6.06 -15.51
N LEU A 97 9.81 5.69 -16.67
CA LEU A 97 9.05 5.07 -17.76
C LEU A 97 8.45 3.73 -17.34
N TYR A 98 9.20 2.91 -16.61
CA TYR A 98 8.72 1.63 -16.07
C TYR A 98 7.49 1.83 -15.16
N ILE A 99 7.57 2.75 -14.18
CA ILE A 99 6.43 3.05 -13.30
C ILE A 99 5.22 3.52 -14.10
N LEU A 100 5.41 4.48 -15.01
CA LEU A 100 4.29 5.02 -15.81
C LEU A 100 3.66 3.95 -16.70
N ASN A 101 4.45 3.02 -17.24
CA ASN A 101 3.94 1.90 -18.02
C ASN A 101 3.08 0.95 -17.16
N LEU A 102 3.53 0.62 -15.95
CA LEU A 102 2.73 -0.18 -15.01
C LEU A 102 1.36 0.46 -14.73
N TYR A 103 1.35 1.77 -14.45
CA TYR A 103 0.10 2.51 -14.20
C TYR A 103 -0.77 2.68 -15.46
N TYR A 104 -0.17 2.63 -16.64
CA TYR A 104 -0.90 2.64 -17.90
C TYR A 104 -1.58 1.31 -18.21
N THR A 105 -0.89 0.19 -18.01
CA THR A 105 -1.44 -1.16 -18.24
C THR A 105 -2.49 -1.53 -17.20
N ASP A 106 -2.31 -1.08 -15.96
CA ASP A 106 -3.26 -1.29 -14.83
C ASP A 106 -3.66 -2.75 -14.65
N GLU A 107 -2.69 -3.63 -14.75
CA GLU A 107 -2.93 -5.07 -14.66
C GLU A 107 -3.18 -5.51 -13.22
N ARG A 108 -4.15 -6.40 -13.05
CA ARG A 108 -4.41 -7.14 -11.82
C ARG A 108 -3.85 -8.55 -11.96
N THR A 109 -3.08 -9.00 -10.99
CA THR A 109 -2.51 -10.34 -10.97
C THR A 109 -3.15 -11.17 -9.87
N ASP A 110 -3.87 -12.23 -10.26
CA ASP A 110 -4.36 -13.23 -9.29
C ASP A 110 -3.15 -14.03 -8.76
N ILE A 111 -2.91 -13.95 -7.46
CA ILE A 111 -1.81 -14.67 -6.80
C ILE A 111 -2.27 -16.05 -6.30
N GLY A 112 -3.58 -16.25 -6.17
CA GLY A 112 -4.13 -17.51 -5.70
C GLY A 112 -4.64 -17.46 -4.26
N ARG A 113 -4.59 -18.60 -3.55
CA ARG A 113 -5.11 -18.70 -2.18
C ARG A 113 -4.10 -18.17 -1.16
N VAL A 114 -4.60 -17.47 -0.15
CA VAL A 114 -3.79 -16.82 0.90
C VAL A 114 -2.75 -17.75 1.53
N TYR A 115 -3.08 -19.04 1.75
CA TYR A 115 -2.22 -20.00 2.43
C TYR A 115 -1.30 -20.82 1.50
N LEU A 116 -1.44 -20.69 0.18
CA LEU A 116 -0.72 -21.56 -0.77
C LEU A 116 0.30 -20.81 -1.63
N SER A 117 0.26 -19.50 -1.69
CA SER A 117 0.94 -18.74 -2.73
C SER A 117 1.69 -17.50 -2.22
N ASP A 118 2.24 -17.56 -1.02
CA ASP A 118 2.99 -16.43 -0.44
C ASP A 118 4.21 -15.98 -1.26
N HIS A 119 4.59 -16.75 -2.30
CA HIS A 119 5.87 -16.58 -2.98
C HIS A 119 5.78 -16.28 -4.48
N ASP A 120 4.58 -16.23 -5.08
CA ASP A 120 4.46 -16.29 -6.53
C ASP A 120 4.17 -14.94 -7.22
N PHE A 121 4.25 -13.82 -6.51
CA PHE A 121 4.10 -12.52 -7.15
C PHE A 121 5.43 -12.06 -7.75
N ASP A 122 5.54 -12.09 -9.10
CA ASP A 122 6.66 -11.47 -9.82
C ASP A 122 6.49 -9.95 -9.87
N ASN A 123 7.11 -9.26 -8.92
CA ASN A 123 7.10 -7.81 -8.83
C ASN A 123 7.96 -7.11 -9.91
N ARG A 124 8.60 -7.87 -10.79
CA ARG A 124 9.30 -7.31 -11.97
C ARG A 124 8.33 -6.90 -13.07
N ALA A 125 7.14 -7.53 -13.11
CA ALA A 125 6.12 -7.27 -14.12
C ALA A 125 6.70 -7.25 -15.55
N GLY A 126 7.50 -8.28 -15.88
CA GLY A 126 8.16 -8.44 -17.18
C GLY A 126 9.44 -7.62 -17.40
N SER A 127 9.90 -6.85 -16.41
CA SER A 127 11.18 -6.11 -16.53
C SER A 127 12.37 -6.97 -16.14
N GLU A 128 13.44 -6.94 -16.94
CA GLU A 128 14.74 -7.53 -16.59
C GLU A 128 15.59 -6.58 -15.72
N LEU A 129 15.25 -5.29 -15.71
CA LEU A 129 16.08 -4.26 -15.09
C LEU A 129 15.56 -3.85 -13.70
N PHE A 130 14.25 -3.79 -13.53
CA PHE A 130 13.60 -3.27 -12.33
C PHE A 130 12.66 -4.26 -11.68
N SER A 131 12.50 -4.13 -10.36
CA SER A 131 11.37 -4.68 -9.61
C SER A 131 10.65 -3.56 -8.85
N ALA A 132 9.33 -3.63 -8.84
CA ALA A 132 8.47 -2.68 -8.16
C ALA A 132 8.43 -2.95 -6.65
N HIS A 133 8.45 -1.91 -5.84
CA HIS A 133 8.17 -2.04 -4.41
C HIS A 133 6.69 -2.40 -4.22
N TYR A 134 6.42 -3.34 -3.31
CA TYR A 134 5.05 -3.74 -2.98
C TYR A 134 4.86 -3.85 -1.48
N CYS A 135 3.62 -3.70 -1.03
CA CYS A 135 3.24 -3.93 0.35
C CYS A 135 2.06 -4.91 0.42
N ARG A 136 1.86 -5.50 1.60
CA ARG A 136 0.75 -6.43 1.86
C ARG A 136 -0.30 -5.76 2.72
N ALA A 137 -1.55 -5.94 2.34
CA ALA A 137 -2.73 -5.47 3.06
C ALA A 137 -3.67 -6.65 3.38
N THR A 138 -3.07 -7.80 3.76
CA THR A 138 -3.78 -9.04 4.10
C THR A 138 -3.76 -9.34 5.60
N GLY A 139 -3.27 -8.40 6.43
CA GLY A 139 -3.26 -8.54 7.88
C GLY A 139 -4.68 -8.49 8.44
N LEU A 140 -4.98 -9.40 9.38
CA LEU A 140 -6.23 -9.37 10.16
C LEU A 140 -5.96 -8.66 11.48
N SER A 141 -6.81 -7.68 11.83
CA SER A 141 -6.82 -7.13 13.17
C SER A 141 -7.57 -8.08 14.10
N MET A 142 -6.88 -8.60 15.11
CA MET A 142 -7.48 -9.40 16.16
C MET A 142 -8.20 -8.54 17.22
N GLN A 143 -8.08 -7.22 17.13
CA GLN A 143 -8.80 -6.30 18.01
C GLN A 143 -10.04 -5.78 17.28
N PRO A 144 -11.23 -5.88 17.89
CA PRO A 144 -12.41 -5.20 17.38
C PRO A 144 -12.13 -3.70 17.44
N HIS A 145 -11.90 -3.07 16.28
CA HIS A 145 -11.88 -1.63 16.19
C HIS A 145 -13.33 -1.11 16.27
N MET A 146 -13.52 0.06 16.85
CA MET A 146 -14.85 0.67 16.97
C MET A 146 -15.47 1.04 15.60
N ASP A 147 -14.69 0.94 14.51
CA ASP A 147 -15.07 1.23 13.13
C ASP A 147 -15.39 -0.03 12.30
N ASP A 148 -15.60 -1.18 12.94
CA ASP A 148 -15.89 -2.47 12.29
C ASP A 148 -14.82 -2.97 11.31
N SER A 149 -13.64 -2.34 11.24
CA SER A 149 -12.59 -2.79 10.36
C SER A 149 -11.80 -3.94 11.00
N CYS A 150 -11.83 -5.09 10.35
CA CYS A 150 -11.09 -6.29 10.78
C CYS A 150 -9.71 -6.39 10.12
N ILE A 151 -9.29 -5.39 9.35
CA ILE A 151 -8.10 -5.47 8.52
C ILE A 151 -7.09 -4.43 8.95
N THR A 152 -5.88 -4.90 9.25
CA THR A 152 -4.76 -4.01 9.54
C THR A 152 -4.23 -3.43 8.23
N PRO A 153 -4.36 -2.12 7.98
CA PRO A 153 -3.76 -1.51 6.82
C PRO A 153 -2.23 -1.55 6.93
N PRO A 154 -1.50 -1.53 5.81
CA PRO A 154 -0.06 -1.36 5.84
C PRO A 154 0.31 0.00 6.46
N LEU A 155 1.50 0.10 7.05
CA LEU A 155 2.01 1.37 7.57
C LEU A 155 2.03 2.42 6.47
N GLY A 156 1.62 3.67 6.78
CA GLY A 156 1.44 4.73 5.80
C GLY A 156 2.66 4.97 4.90
N ASP A 157 3.86 4.96 5.47
CA ASP A 157 5.12 5.12 4.72
C ASP A 157 5.36 3.97 3.72
N GLU A 158 5.08 2.74 4.09
CA GLU A 158 5.25 1.58 3.20
C GLU A 158 4.20 1.58 2.09
N LEU A 159 2.97 1.96 2.43
CA LEU A 159 1.91 2.14 1.45
C LEU A 159 2.27 3.20 0.40
N ASP A 160 2.80 4.35 0.85
CA ASP A 160 3.19 5.44 -0.04
C ASP A 160 4.27 5.02 -1.05
N LYS A 161 5.25 4.24 -0.61
CA LYS A 161 6.36 3.73 -1.44
C LYS A 161 5.94 2.64 -2.41
N ALA A 162 4.92 1.86 -2.05
CA ALA A 162 4.49 0.70 -2.80
C ALA A 162 3.84 1.07 -4.13
N ILE A 163 4.23 0.38 -5.19
CA ILE A 163 3.60 0.41 -6.52
C ILE A 163 2.48 -0.61 -6.58
N PHE A 164 2.70 -1.80 -6.03
CA PHE A 164 1.67 -2.82 -5.92
C PHE A 164 1.22 -3.02 -4.47
N ILE A 165 -0.06 -3.34 -4.32
CA ILE A 165 -0.64 -3.78 -3.05
C ILE A 165 -1.11 -5.21 -3.24
N ILE A 166 -0.61 -6.12 -2.39
CA ILE A 166 -1.14 -7.48 -2.29
C ILE A 166 -2.28 -7.44 -1.28
N LYS A 167 -3.49 -7.67 -1.76
CA LYS A 167 -4.72 -7.60 -0.96
C LYS A 167 -5.62 -8.82 -1.24
N TYR A 168 -6.66 -9.00 -0.45
CA TYR A 168 -7.73 -9.91 -0.81
C TYR A 168 -8.44 -9.42 -2.09
N ASP A 169 -8.83 -10.32 -3.00
CA ASP A 169 -9.77 -9.95 -4.05
C ASP A 169 -11.10 -9.47 -3.45
N ASP A 170 -11.88 -8.72 -4.21
CA ASP A 170 -13.06 -8.05 -3.68
C ASP A 170 -14.13 -9.04 -3.15
N LYS A 171 -14.20 -10.26 -3.69
CA LYS A 171 -15.12 -11.31 -3.23
C LYS A 171 -14.64 -11.89 -1.90
N SER A 172 -13.38 -12.30 -1.86
CA SER A 172 -12.75 -12.85 -0.66
C SER A 172 -12.72 -11.83 0.48
N PHE A 173 -12.51 -10.56 0.16
CA PHE A 173 -12.56 -9.49 1.15
C PHE A 173 -13.94 -9.39 1.81
N LYS A 174 -15.02 -9.38 1.02
CA LYS A 174 -16.39 -9.31 1.55
C LYS A 174 -16.72 -10.52 2.41
N GLU A 175 -16.34 -11.71 1.97
CA GLU A 175 -16.57 -12.94 2.72
C GLU A 175 -15.79 -12.96 4.04
N MET A 176 -14.51 -12.59 3.99
CA MET A 176 -13.66 -12.50 5.18
C MET A 176 -14.18 -11.45 6.16
N HIS A 177 -14.58 -10.27 5.67
CA HIS A 177 -15.15 -9.22 6.52
C HIS A 177 -16.43 -9.72 7.21
N LYS A 178 -17.33 -10.38 6.49
CA LYS A 178 -18.53 -11.01 7.06
C LYS A 178 -18.18 -12.00 8.16
N ASN A 179 -17.19 -12.88 7.93
CA ASN A 179 -16.75 -13.87 8.91
C ASN A 179 -16.12 -13.19 10.15
N CYS A 180 -15.33 -12.14 9.97
CA CYS A 180 -14.81 -11.34 11.06
C CYS A 180 -15.93 -10.71 11.91
N CYS A 181 -16.92 -10.11 11.27
CA CYS A 181 -18.05 -9.51 11.97
C CYS A 181 -18.87 -10.54 12.77
N LEU A 182 -19.06 -11.75 12.23
CA LEU A 182 -19.68 -12.85 12.96
C LEU A 182 -18.86 -13.24 14.20
N ASP A 183 -17.54 -13.39 14.06
CA ASP A 183 -16.63 -13.70 15.16
C ASP A 183 -16.63 -12.59 16.22
N HIS A 184 -16.68 -11.31 15.81
CA HIS A 184 -16.82 -10.18 16.74
C HIS A 184 -18.13 -10.22 17.49
N LYS A 185 -19.25 -10.49 16.83
CA LYS A 185 -20.57 -10.59 17.46
C LYS A 185 -20.59 -11.70 18.53
N ILE A 186 -20.04 -12.87 18.20
CA ILE A 186 -19.90 -13.98 19.15
C ILE A 186 -18.99 -13.61 20.32
N THR A 187 -17.88 -12.93 20.04
CA THR A 187 -16.95 -12.45 21.06
C THR A 187 -17.64 -11.46 22.02
N ALA A 188 -18.36 -10.49 21.51
CA ALA A 188 -19.10 -9.51 22.30
C ALA A 188 -20.17 -10.17 23.19
N GLU A 189 -20.89 -11.18 22.64
CA GLU A 189 -21.87 -11.95 23.43
C GLU A 189 -21.20 -12.74 24.55
N ARG A 190 -20.10 -13.43 24.28
CA ARG A 190 -19.36 -14.20 25.32
C ARG A 190 -18.83 -13.25 26.41
N PHE A 191 -18.26 -12.10 25.98
CA PHE A 191 -17.75 -11.08 26.89
C PHE A 191 -18.84 -10.55 27.81
N SER A 192 -19.99 -10.15 27.26
CA SER A 192 -21.11 -9.59 28.02
C SER A 192 -21.78 -10.60 28.97
N LYS A 193 -21.74 -11.89 28.63
CA LYS A 193 -22.32 -12.98 29.47
C LYS A 193 -21.35 -13.52 30.52
N SER A 194 -20.06 -13.20 30.47
CA SER A 194 -19.05 -13.72 31.38
C SER A 194 -19.20 -13.12 32.80
N GLN A 195 -19.46 -13.97 33.75
CA GLN A 195 -19.54 -13.55 35.17
C GLN A 195 -18.17 -13.13 35.72
N GLU A 196 -17.09 -13.77 35.27
CA GLU A 196 -15.71 -13.42 35.64
C GLU A 196 -15.38 -11.99 35.24
N ILE A 197 -15.75 -11.60 34.01
CA ILE A 197 -15.53 -10.24 33.52
C ILE A 197 -16.39 -9.22 34.27
N LYS A 198 -17.66 -9.51 34.49
CA LYS A 198 -18.56 -8.62 35.24
C LYS A 198 -18.00 -8.31 36.61
N LYS A 199 -17.66 -9.37 37.37
CA LYS A 199 -17.07 -9.22 38.69
C LYS A 199 -15.76 -8.45 38.69
N PHE A 200 -14.89 -8.75 37.71
CA PHE A 200 -13.61 -8.05 37.55
C PHE A 200 -13.83 -6.54 37.31
N LEU A 201 -14.76 -6.15 36.42
CA LEU A 201 -15.06 -4.74 36.14
C LEU A 201 -15.74 -4.00 37.31
N GLU A 202 -16.53 -4.70 38.14
CA GLU A 202 -17.08 -4.16 39.38
C GLU A 202 -15.96 -3.84 40.40
N ASP A 203 -14.98 -4.75 40.51
CA ASP A 203 -13.85 -4.61 41.43
C ASP A 203 -12.76 -3.65 40.90
N ASN A 204 -12.70 -3.41 39.56
CA ASN A 204 -11.65 -2.63 38.88
C ASN A 204 -12.25 -1.67 37.83
N PRO A 205 -12.94 -0.60 38.25
CA PRO A 205 -13.65 0.29 37.32
C PRO A 205 -12.74 1.07 36.35
N GLU A 206 -11.43 1.15 36.60
CA GLU A 206 -10.44 1.76 35.70
C GLU A 206 -10.24 1.00 34.36
N TYR A 207 -10.73 -0.25 34.30
CA TYR A 207 -10.74 -1.03 33.07
C TYR A 207 -11.97 -0.78 32.18
N ILE A 208 -12.95 -0.05 32.64
CA ILE A 208 -14.11 0.35 31.84
C ILE A 208 -13.63 1.22 30.68
N GLY A 209 -13.92 0.78 29.44
CA GLY A 209 -13.45 1.46 28.21
C GLY A 209 -12.11 0.95 27.66
N LYS A 210 -11.46 0.01 28.34
CA LYS A 210 -10.32 -0.73 27.78
C LYS A 210 -10.76 -1.76 26.75
N THR A 211 -9.82 -2.26 25.96
CA THR A 211 -10.08 -3.30 24.96
C THR A 211 -10.44 -4.64 25.62
N ILE A 212 -11.19 -5.48 24.90
CA ILE A 212 -11.53 -6.85 25.36
C ILE A 212 -10.26 -7.62 25.72
N ASN A 213 -9.20 -7.46 24.96
CA ASN A 213 -7.89 -8.09 25.22
C ASN A 213 -7.32 -7.66 26.58
N GLU A 214 -7.26 -6.35 26.84
CA GLU A 214 -6.71 -5.82 28.09
C GLU A 214 -7.53 -6.31 29.29
N ILE A 215 -8.85 -6.26 29.18
CA ILE A 215 -9.76 -6.71 30.24
C ILE A 215 -9.61 -8.21 30.50
N CYS A 216 -9.65 -9.05 29.47
CA CYS A 216 -9.50 -10.50 29.60
C CYS A 216 -8.13 -10.89 30.15
N MET A 217 -7.06 -10.25 29.70
CA MET A 217 -5.72 -10.51 30.21
C MET A 217 -5.55 -10.14 31.67
N ALA A 218 -6.15 -9.04 32.12
CA ALA A 218 -6.10 -8.61 33.50
C ALA A 218 -7.01 -9.47 34.41
N ALA A 219 -8.19 -9.87 33.94
CA ALA A 219 -9.18 -10.63 34.71
C ALA A 219 -8.86 -12.11 34.87
N GLY A 220 -8.23 -12.74 33.85
CA GLY A 220 -8.02 -14.20 33.87
C GLY A 220 -6.94 -14.69 32.91
N GLY A 221 -6.13 -13.76 32.37
CA GLY A 221 -5.01 -14.07 31.49
C GLY A 221 -5.42 -14.73 30.15
N VAL A 222 -4.46 -15.42 29.53
CA VAL A 222 -4.64 -16.09 28.23
C VAL A 222 -5.80 -17.09 28.25
N GLY A 223 -6.03 -17.79 29.36
CA GLY A 223 -7.10 -18.78 29.50
C GLY A 223 -8.50 -18.17 29.39
N LEU A 224 -8.74 -17.00 29.95
CA LEU A 224 -10.00 -16.26 29.80
C LEU A 224 -10.11 -15.69 28.39
N LEU A 225 -9.04 -15.10 27.88
CA LEU A 225 -8.99 -14.53 26.54
C LEU A 225 -9.40 -15.56 25.46
N THR A 226 -8.85 -16.77 25.50
CA THR A 226 -9.15 -17.84 24.53
C THR A 226 -10.60 -18.36 24.63
N ARG A 227 -11.23 -18.26 25.82
CA ARG A 227 -12.65 -18.61 25.99
C ARG A 227 -13.59 -17.53 25.43
N ILE A 228 -13.18 -16.28 25.50
CA ILE A 228 -13.99 -15.15 25.08
C ILE A 228 -13.86 -14.90 23.57
N ILE A 229 -12.64 -14.81 23.05
CA ILE A 229 -12.42 -14.52 21.64
C ILE A 229 -12.91 -15.67 20.75
N CYS A 230 -13.67 -15.32 19.72
CA CYS A 230 -14.03 -16.21 18.63
C CYS A 230 -13.24 -15.82 17.38
N LEU A 231 -12.60 -16.82 16.75
CA LEU A 231 -11.91 -16.69 15.47
C LEU A 231 -12.31 -17.82 14.52
N GLN A 232 -13.35 -18.58 14.87
CA GLN A 232 -13.68 -19.84 14.19
C GLN A 232 -14.11 -19.62 12.73
N ASN A 233 -14.92 -18.60 12.47
CA ASN A 233 -15.39 -18.32 11.11
C ASN A 233 -14.25 -17.78 10.24
N THR A 234 -13.47 -16.87 10.78
CA THR A 234 -12.31 -16.27 10.08
C THR A 234 -11.22 -17.30 9.79
N MET A 235 -10.88 -18.18 10.75
CA MET A 235 -9.83 -19.18 10.59
C MET A 235 -10.25 -20.38 9.71
N ASN A 236 -11.54 -20.64 9.58
CA ASN A 236 -12.05 -21.70 8.71
C ASN A 236 -12.18 -21.27 7.24
N GLU A 237 -12.00 -20.00 6.95
CA GLU A 237 -12.02 -19.48 5.58
C GLU A 237 -10.81 -20.01 4.79
N LYS A 238 -11.07 -20.98 3.90
CA LYS A 238 -10.03 -21.63 3.08
C LYS A 238 -10.08 -21.23 1.61
N SER A 239 -11.09 -20.44 1.23
CA SER A 239 -11.34 -20.07 -0.16
C SER A 239 -10.80 -18.67 -0.51
N SER A 240 -10.34 -17.90 0.49
CA SER A 240 -9.86 -16.55 0.26
C SER A 240 -8.68 -16.50 -0.70
N ARG A 241 -8.83 -15.65 -1.70
CA ARG A 241 -7.83 -15.39 -2.72
C ARG A 241 -7.24 -14.01 -2.54
N ILE A 242 -5.99 -13.87 -2.96
CA ILE A 242 -5.28 -12.60 -2.99
C ILE A 242 -4.90 -12.22 -4.41
N GLU A 243 -4.84 -10.92 -4.62
CA GLU A 243 -4.42 -10.32 -5.88
C GLU A 243 -3.38 -9.23 -5.63
N ALA A 244 -2.52 -8.98 -6.61
CA ALA A 244 -1.70 -7.79 -6.66
C ALA A 244 -2.37 -6.75 -7.55
N VAL A 245 -2.57 -5.55 -7.02
CA VAL A 245 -3.17 -4.42 -7.72
C VAL A 245 -2.28 -3.20 -7.61
N LEU A 246 -2.40 -2.27 -8.55
CA LEU A 246 -1.67 -1.00 -8.48
C LEU A 246 -2.19 -0.12 -7.35
N ASN A 247 -1.25 0.48 -6.62
CA ASN A 247 -1.55 1.43 -5.56
C ASN A 247 -1.91 2.80 -6.12
N LYS A 248 -3.19 3.02 -6.30
CA LYS A 248 -3.77 4.27 -6.80
C LYS A 248 -4.22 5.23 -5.70
N HIS A 249 -3.86 4.99 -4.45
CA HIS A 249 -4.26 5.77 -3.27
C HIS A 249 -5.77 5.84 -2.98
N ASN A 250 -6.61 5.28 -3.82
CA ASN A 250 -8.06 5.24 -3.61
C ASN A 250 -8.43 3.89 -3.05
N GLY A 251 -9.06 3.86 -1.88
CA GLY A 251 -9.63 2.70 -1.20
C GLY A 251 -8.96 1.35 -1.52
N ILE A 252 -8.16 0.83 -0.60
CA ILE A 252 -7.51 -0.48 -0.80
C ILE A 252 -8.55 -1.58 -0.94
N TYR A 253 -9.69 -1.38 -0.29
CA TYR A 253 -10.80 -2.33 -0.28
C TYR A 253 -12.09 -1.67 -0.80
N PRO A 254 -13.03 -2.46 -1.34
CA PRO A 254 -14.33 -1.94 -1.75
C PRO A 254 -15.10 -1.40 -0.54
N GLU A 255 -15.92 -0.39 -0.78
CA GLU A 255 -16.86 0.07 0.24
C GLU A 255 -17.74 -1.10 0.71
N LEU A 256 -17.83 -1.26 2.02
CA LEU A 256 -18.67 -2.27 2.64
C LEU A 256 -20.02 -1.66 2.95
N LEU A 257 -21.07 -2.35 2.55
CA LEU A 257 -22.40 -2.01 3.03
C LEU A 257 -22.50 -2.42 4.52
N PRO A 258 -23.20 -1.64 5.35
CA PRO A 258 -23.47 -2.04 6.73
C PRO A 258 -24.08 -3.44 6.74
N LEU A 259 -23.60 -4.30 7.63
CA LEU A 259 -24.22 -5.60 7.85
C LEU A 259 -25.53 -5.35 8.60
N GLU A 260 -26.65 -5.77 8.00
CA GLU A 260 -27.97 -5.75 8.64
C GLU A 260 -28.04 -6.68 9.88
#